data_a6b196376bf886c23df8c51232d92472
#
_entry.id   a6b196376bf886c23df8c51232d92472
#
_cell.length_a   1.000
_cell.length_b   1.000
_cell.length_c   1.000
_cell.angle_alpha   90.00
_cell.angle_beta   90.00
_cell.angle_gamma   90.00
#
_symmetry.space_group_name_H-M   'P 1'
#
loop_
_entity.id
_entity.type
_entity.pdbx_description
1 polymer ?
#
loop_
_entity_poly.entity_id
_entity_poly.type
_entity_poly.pdbx_seq_one_letter_code
_entity_poly.pdbx_strand_id
1 'polypeptide(L)'
;MDGSTFETRYPVVLRLEGIGPEHLAGYEKHRKRVGGDTGHILEHPPAPNRLLIGGEDWAANALAEIAAIKAQNFASELEALQQRKRKKDIQKRLAEGPHNPWRPTRHGPMREVILTVNKAWFDADPAAVFGEGVEHNQRIADFERLSIAWLKETFVDDVIHARADLDEEAYHIHAVIMPRVQVEMTRKDKKTGEKKVIATRLMLQPSKFDVIEDYEHAQDSVGEWFSEIGLDRGERRKAAYREAITKGETPPPKRMHSKTRDWRRKKDRELAKRERDLETRSAVVEEKAAEAETIIEITEAVAQGAVDPVAQTAEGALAPVKGREQDEVFLRAQRHAQRSPKGASRIAKAFRRGWGAIFEIARKEALARVNADFRAANKTLEEVRGLLAKIGGTLGADLSGNISKLPDLARRLKMTILAGNLSHERSAESRRTARKNKNNTNTEGWPERR
;
A
#
# COMPACT_ATOMS: atom_id res chain seq x y z
N MET A 1 36.29 13.89 -8.27
CA MET A 1 35.08 13.53 -7.51
C MET A 1 33.91 14.17 -8.20
N ASP A 2 33.28 13.41 -9.05
CA ASP A 2 32.17 13.89 -9.88
C ASP A 2 30.91 13.87 -9.01
N GLY A 3 30.53 15.03 -8.51
CA GLY A 3 29.35 15.21 -7.68
C GLY A 3 28.06 15.26 -8.53
N SER A 4 27.74 14.19 -9.22
CA SER A 4 26.43 14.09 -9.84
C SER A 4 25.39 13.89 -8.73
N THR A 5 24.84 14.99 -8.24
CA THR A 5 23.56 14.99 -7.53
C THR A 5 22.55 14.35 -8.48
N PHE A 6 22.14 13.12 -8.19
CA PHE A 6 20.99 12.51 -8.86
C PHE A 6 19.77 13.36 -8.51
N GLU A 7 19.46 14.29 -9.38
CA GLU A 7 18.24 15.08 -9.30
C GLU A 7 17.06 14.11 -9.39
N THR A 8 16.30 13.99 -8.31
CA THR A 8 15.16 13.09 -8.25
C THR A 8 14.09 13.60 -9.21
N ARG A 9 13.91 12.90 -10.31
CA ARG A 9 12.90 13.24 -11.32
C ARG A 9 11.54 12.68 -10.91
N TYR A 10 10.52 13.52 -11.04
CA TYR A 10 9.15 13.17 -10.73
C TYR A 10 8.29 13.20 -11.99
N PRO A 11 7.95 12.04 -12.58
CA PRO A 11 7.12 12.02 -13.76
C PRO A 11 5.66 12.36 -13.43
N VAL A 12 5.06 13.26 -14.21
CA VAL A 12 3.63 13.47 -14.23
C VAL A 12 2.94 12.22 -14.82
N VAL A 13 1.84 11.82 -14.22
CA VAL A 13 1.05 10.64 -14.61
C VAL A 13 -0.30 11.10 -15.14
N LEU A 14 -0.56 10.80 -16.40
CA LEU A 14 -1.87 10.93 -17.02
C LEU A 14 -2.47 9.56 -17.22
N ARG A 15 -3.74 9.39 -16.89
CA ARG A 15 -4.55 8.22 -17.24
C ARG A 15 -5.81 8.68 -17.96
N LEU A 16 -6.19 7.93 -18.99
CA LEU A 16 -7.40 8.12 -19.74
C LEU A 16 -8.21 6.82 -19.68
N GLU A 17 -9.37 6.87 -19.06
CA GLU A 17 -10.29 5.72 -19.01
C GLU A 17 -11.60 6.04 -19.73
N GLY A 18 -12.18 5.02 -20.34
CA GLY A 18 -13.47 5.15 -21.00
C GLY A 18 -14.61 5.17 -19.98
N ILE A 19 -15.54 6.08 -20.14
CA ILE A 19 -16.73 6.18 -19.29
C ILE A 19 -17.99 6.27 -20.13
N GLY A 20 -18.98 5.43 -19.80
CA GLY A 20 -20.33 5.49 -20.39
C GLY A 20 -21.32 6.19 -19.47
N PRO A 21 -22.46 6.64 -19.99
CA PRO A 21 -23.52 7.25 -19.18
C PRO A 21 -23.99 6.36 -18.02
N GLU A 22 -23.98 5.05 -18.22
CA GLU A 22 -24.34 4.04 -17.23
C GLU A 22 -23.36 3.98 -16.03
N HIS A 23 -22.12 4.47 -16.20
CA HIS A 23 -21.10 4.48 -15.16
C HIS A 23 -21.10 5.75 -14.30
N LEU A 24 -21.82 6.83 -14.73
CA LEU A 24 -21.83 8.11 -14.02
C LEU A 24 -22.34 8.01 -12.59
N ALA A 25 -23.36 7.17 -12.36
CA ALA A 25 -23.88 6.94 -11.01
C ALA A 25 -22.82 6.29 -10.08
N GLY A 26 -22.00 5.38 -10.61
CA GLY A 26 -20.89 4.78 -9.89
C GLY A 26 -19.77 5.79 -9.61
N TYR A 27 -19.46 6.62 -10.58
CA TYR A 27 -18.49 7.71 -10.45
C TYR A 27 -18.92 8.72 -9.35
N GLU A 28 -20.21 9.12 -9.33
CA GLU A 28 -20.75 10.00 -8.31
C GLU A 28 -20.75 9.38 -6.90
N LYS A 29 -21.05 8.08 -6.79
CA LYS A 29 -20.91 7.38 -5.51
C LYS A 29 -19.47 7.41 -5.00
N HIS A 30 -18.49 7.21 -5.88
CA HIS A 30 -17.08 7.32 -5.53
C HIS A 30 -16.71 8.74 -5.14
N ARG A 31 -17.13 9.76 -5.91
CA ARG A 31 -16.93 11.17 -5.59
C ARG A 31 -17.50 11.55 -4.21
N LYS A 32 -18.70 11.08 -3.90
CA LYS A 32 -19.39 11.35 -2.63
C LYS A 32 -18.96 10.42 -1.49
N ARG A 33 -18.02 9.51 -1.73
CA ARG A 33 -17.54 8.50 -0.76
C ARG A 33 -18.68 7.62 -0.20
N VAL A 34 -19.72 7.38 -0.99
CA VAL A 34 -20.90 6.59 -0.62
C VAL A 34 -20.81 5.19 -1.21
N GLY A 35 -20.27 4.27 -0.41
CA GLY A 35 -20.13 2.85 -0.80
C GLY A 35 -18.95 2.58 -1.75
N GLY A 36 -18.74 1.31 -2.06
CA GLY A 36 -17.61 0.84 -2.88
C GLY A 36 -16.35 0.54 -2.08
N ASP A 37 -15.20 0.55 -2.76
CA ASP A 37 -13.88 0.36 -2.14
C ASP A 37 -13.40 1.69 -1.54
N THR A 38 -13.58 1.84 -0.22
CA THR A 38 -13.17 3.03 0.54
C THR A 38 -11.81 2.87 1.21
N GLY A 39 -11.13 1.73 1.03
CA GLY A 39 -9.88 1.42 1.71
C GLY A 39 -8.66 2.28 1.29
N HIS A 40 -8.83 3.19 0.32
CA HIS A 40 -7.83 4.17 -0.11
C HIS A 40 -8.06 5.57 0.48
N ILE A 41 -9.18 5.76 1.16
CA ILE A 41 -9.55 7.03 1.79
C ILE A 41 -8.84 7.10 3.14
N LEU A 42 -8.27 8.25 3.44
CA LEU A 42 -7.60 8.52 4.71
C LEU A 42 -8.63 8.65 5.83
N GLU A 43 -8.37 8.05 6.97
CA GLU A 43 -9.22 8.18 8.17
C GLU A 43 -9.29 9.63 8.64
N HIS A 44 -8.17 10.37 8.51
CA HIS A 44 -8.05 11.79 8.83
C HIS A 44 -7.50 12.54 7.61
N PRO A 45 -8.37 12.95 6.66
CA PRO A 45 -7.92 13.66 5.48
C PRO A 45 -7.38 15.05 5.84
N PRO A 46 -6.31 15.51 5.19
CA PRO A 46 -5.70 16.82 5.49
C PRO A 46 -6.60 18.00 5.07
N ALA A 47 -7.48 17.78 4.09
CA ALA A 47 -8.45 18.77 3.62
C ALA A 47 -9.61 18.08 2.89
N PRO A 48 -10.77 18.74 2.75
CA PRO A 48 -11.88 18.25 1.95
C PRO A 48 -11.53 18.29 0.45
N ASN A 49 -12.15 17.37 -0.31
CA ASN A 49 -12.06 17.37 -1.76
C ASN A 49 -12.63 18.67 -2.35
N ARG A 50 -12.04 19.13 -3.45
CA ARG A 50 -12.45 20.40 -4.07
C ARG A 50 -13.06 20.16 -5.45
N LEU A 51 -14.21 20.77 -5.71
CA LEU A 51 -14.77 20.86 -7.04
C LEU A 51 -14.04 21.99 -7.81
N LEU A 52 -13.48 21.67 -8.97
CA LEU A 52 -12.65 22.58 -9.78
C LEU A 52 -13.38 23.07 -11.03
N ILE A 53 -14.13 22.21 -11.70
CA ILE A 53 -14.90 22.49 -12.90
C ILE A 53 -16.25 21.80 -12.80
N GLY A 54 -17.32 22.46 -13.29
CA GLY A 54 -18.68 21.96 -13.23
C GLY A 54 -19.39 22.29 -11.92
N GLY A 55 -20.64 21.86 -11.79
CA GLY A 55 -21.46 22.02 -10.58
C GLY A 55 -21.70 20.68 -9.89
N GLU A 56 -22.41 20.71 -8.76
CA GLU A 56 -22.76 19.48 -8.02
C GLU A 56 -23.61 18.50 -8.87
N ASP A 57 -24.45 19.04 -9.75
CA ASP A 57 -25.36 18.26 -10.60
C ASP A 57 -24.77 17.92 -11.98
N TRP A 58 -23.46 18.06 -12.16
CA TRP A 58 -22.79 17.86 -13.46
C TRP A 58 -23.17 16.53 -14.14
N ALA A 59 -23.28 15.43 -13.40
CA ALA A 59 -23.62 14.12 -13.95
C ALA A 59 -25.07 14.07 -14.45
N ALA A 60 -26.02 14.66 -13.70
CA ALA A 60 -27.40 14.77 -14.12
C ALA A 60 -27.53 15.66 -15.37
N ASN A 61 -26.80 16.77 -15.42
CA ASN A 61 -26.72 17.67 -16.55
C ASN A 61 -26.15 16.97 -17.80
N ALA A 62 -25.10 16.17 -17.65
CA ALA A 62 -24.55 15.39 -18.75
C ALA A 62 -25.52 14.36 -19.31
N LEU A 63 -26.27 13.66 -18.44
CA LEU A 63 -27.32 12.72 -18.86
C LEU A 63 -28.46 13.43 -19.57
N ALA A 64 -28.92 14.60 -19.08
CA ALA A 64 -29.94 15.41 -19.70
C ALA A 64 -29.51 15.93 -21.08
N GLU A 65 -28.24 16.37 -21.19
CA GLU A 65 -27.65 16.81 -22.47
C GLU A 65 -27.59 15.65 -23.49
N ILE A 66 -27.15 14.47 -23.06
CA ILE A 66 -27.14 13.28 -23.93
C ILE A 66 -28.55 12.94 -24.40
N ALA A 67 -29.56 13.03 -23.53
CA ALA A 67 -30.96 12.80 -23.90
C ALA A 67 -31.47 13.85 -24.92
N ALA A 68 -31.11 15.12 -24.71
CA ALA A 68 -31.44 16.20 -25.64
C ALA A 68 -30.80 16.02 -27.02
N ILE A 69 -29.48 15.64 -27.05
CA ILE A 69 -28.76 15.32 -28.30
C ILE A 69 -29.45 14.18 -29.06
N LYS A 70 -29.84 13.11 -28.35
CA LYS A 70 -30.57 11.97 -28.94
C LYS A 70 -31.88 12.41 -29.58
N ALA A 71 -32.66 13.21 -28.87
CA ALA A 71 -33.96 13.71 -29.35
C ALA A 71 -33.78 14.64 -30.56
N GLN A 72 -32.84 15.57 -30.48
CA GLN A 72 -32.56 16.52 -31.56
C GLN A 72 -32.06 15.82 -32.82
N ASN A 73 -31.11 14.88 -32.70
CA ASN A 73 -30.62 14.10 -33.82
C ASN A 73 -31.76 13.30 -34.49
N PHE A 74 -32.63 12.70 -33.67
CA PHE A 74 -33.78 11.94 -34.15
C PHE A 74 -34.76 12.82 -34.90
N ALA A 75 -35.11 14.00 -34.36
CA ALA A 75 -35.97 14.96 -35.01
C ALA A 75 -35.39 15.44 -36.36
N SER A 76 -34.12 15.83 -36.38
CA SER A 76 -33.42 16.27 -37.61
C SER A 76 -33.35 15.17 -38.68
N GLU A 77 -33.21 13.89 -38.29
CA GLU A 77 -33.25 12.77 -39.21
C GLU A 77 -34.65 12.59 -39.84
N LEU A 78 -35.68 12.64 -39.01
CA LEU A 78 -37.06 12.52 -39.48
C LEU A 78 -37.43 13.67 -40.43
N GLU A 79 -37.04 14.90 -40.09
CA GLU A 79 -37.26 16.07 -40.93
C GLU A 79 -36.55 15.91 -42.29
N ALA A 80 -35.26 15.48 -42.29
CA ALA A 80 -34.52 15.24 -43.51
C ALA A 80 -35.13 14.12 -44.36
N LEU A 81 -35.73 13.10 -43.75
CA LEU A 81 -36.49 12.06 -44.46
C LEU A 81 -37.79 12.57 -45.02
N GLN A 82 -38.49 13.44 -44.30
CA GLN A 82 -39.76 14.05 -44.72
C GLN A 82 -39.56 14.98 -45.92
N GLN A 83 -38.52 15.85 -45.87
CA GLN A 83 -38.15 16.72 -47.00
C GLN A 83 -37.87 15.90 -48.28
N ARG A 84 -37.31 14.71 -48.15
CA ARG A 84 -37.05 13.76 -49.23
C ARG A 84 -38.20 12.85 -49.60
N LYS A 85 -39.38 13.03 -48.97
CA LYS A 85 -40.59 12.24 -49.18
C LYS A 85 -40.40 10.72 -48.99
N ARG A 86 -39.53 10.31 -48.06
CA ARG A 86 -39.13 8.91 -47.81
C ARG A 86 -40.02 8.22 -46.77
N LYS A 87 -41.32 8.05 -47.11
CA LYS A 87 -42.37 7.57 -46.18
C LYS A 87 -41.99 6.21 -45.52
N LYS A 88 -41.45 5.23 -46.26
CA LYS A 88 -41.07 3.92 -45.71
C LYS A 88 -39.91 4.04 -44.71
N ASP A 89 -38.94 4.92 -45.01
CA ASP A 89 -37.80 5.12 -44.14
C ASP A 89 -38.21 5.88 -42.86
N ILE A 90 -39.18 6.80 -42.94
CA ILE A 90 -39.73 7.45 -41.76
C ILE A 90 -40.40 6.43 -40.83
N GLN A 91 -41.24 5.54 -41.36
CA GLN A 91 -41.89 4.49 -40.56
C GLN A 91 -40.85 3.57 -39.88
N LYS A 92 -39.86 3.14 -40.65
CA LYS A 92 -38.78 2.34 -40.12
C LYS A 92 -38.03 3.09 -39.00
N ARG A 93 -37.67 4.33 -39.23
CA ARG A 93 -36.91 5.15 -38.27
C ARG A 93 -37.69 5.44 -37.00
N LEU A 94 -39.03 5.66 -37.10
CA LEU A 94 -39.92 5.79 -35.96
C LEU A 94 -40.01 4.50 -35.14
N ALA A 95 -40.01 3.34 -35.78
CA ALA A 95 -40.03 2.06 -35.10
C ALA A 95 -38.70 1.76 -34.36
N GLU A 96 -37.54 2.20 -34.91
CA GLU A 96 -36.23 2.06 -34.28
C GLU A 96 -36.04 3.01 -33.09
N GLY A 97 -36.72 4.16 -33.06
CA GLY A 97 -36.57 5.17 -32.04
C GLY A 97 -35.23 5.94 -32.08
N PRO A 98 -34.95 6.80 -31.09
CA PRO A 98 -33.71 7.59 -31.02
C PRO A 98 -32.46 6.71 -30.79
N HIS A 99 -31.43 6.90 -31.59
CA HIS A 99 -30.14 6.22 -31.41
C HIS A 99 -29.20 7.00 -30.49
N ASN A 100 -28.25 6.31 -29.85
CA ASN A 100 -27.23 6.95 -29.10
C ASN A 100 -26.34 7.82 -30.00
N PRO A 101 -25.96 9.03 -29.55
CA PRO A 101 -25.12 9.93 -30.33
C PRO A 101 -23.65 9.57 -30.31
N TRP A 102 -23.32 8.28 -30.33
CA TRP A 102 -21.95 7.76 -30.43
C TRP A 102 -21.93 6.37 -31.09
N ARG A 103 -20.77 5.98 -31.55
CA ARG A 103 -20.53 4.60 -32.00
C ARG A 103 -20.28 3.70 -30.79
N PRO A 104 -20.96 2.55 -30.69
CA PRO A 104 -20.71 1.59 -29.61
C PRO A 104 -19.25 1.15 -29.60
N THR A 105 -18.55 1.39 -28.48
CA THR A 105 -17.21 0.92 -28.22
C THR A 105 -17.12 0.49 -26.76
N ARG A 106 -16.14 -0.36 -26.43
CA ARG A 106 -15.89 -0.78 -25.04
C ARG A 106 -15.52 0.38 -24.09
N HIS A 107 -15.06 1.51 -24.65
CA HIS A 107 -14.57 2.65 -23.88
C HIS A 107 -15.66 3.73 -23.66
N GLY A 108 -16.84 3.57 -24.22
CA GLY A 108 -17.91 4.55 -24.12
C GLY A 108 -17.62 5.88 -24.83
N PRO A 109 -18.58 6.82 -24.76
CA PRO A 109 -18.53 8.10 -25.46
C PRO A 109 -17.75 9.20 -24.75
N MET A 110 -17.44 9.05 -23.48
CA MET A 110 -16.74 10.02 -22.64
C MET A 110 -15.39 9.47 -22.17
N ARG A 111 -14.57 10.33 -21.58
CA ARG A 111 -13.30 9.94 -20.97
C ARG A 111 -13.19 10.52 -19.57
N GLU A 112 -12.77 9.67 -18.65
CA GLU A 112 -12.19 10.09 -17.39
C GLU A 112 -10.72 10.39 -17.60
N VAL A 113 -10.26 11.50 -17.07
CA VAL A 113 -8.87 11.93 -17.03
C VAL A 113 -8.43 11.91 -15.56
N ILE A 114 -7.30 11.27 -15.27
CA ILE A 114 -6.67 11.33 -13.95
C ILE A 114 -5.27 11.91 -14.14
N LEU A 115 -5.00 13.01 -13.44
CA LEU A 115 -3.69 13.66 -13.36
C LEU A 115 -3.14 13.52 -11.95
N THR A 116 -1.91 13.04 -11.82
CA THR A 116 -1.22 12.90 -10.53
C THR A 116 0.30 12.88 -10.71
N VAL A 117 1.01 12.99 -9.60
CA VAL A 117 2.45 12.79 -9.51
C VAL A 117 2.75 11.98 -8.25
N ASN A 118 3.97 11.48 -8.09
CA ASN A 118 4.37 10.76 -6.90
C ASN A 118 4.18 11.65 -5.65
N LYS A 119 3.56 11.11 -4.60
CA LYS A 119 3.30 11.80 -3.33
C LYS A 119 4.55 12.49 -2.77
N ALA A 120 5.72 11.86 -2.90
CA ALA A 120 6.98 12.43 -2.42
C ALA A 120 7.32 13.81 -3.05
N TRP A 121 6.78 14.13 -4.22
CA TRP A 121 6.93 15.46 -4.81
C TRP A 121 6.14 16.52 -4.04
N PHE A 122 4.91 16.21 -3.63
CA PHE A 122 4.09 17.11 -2.82
C PHE A 122 4.64 17.24 -1.39
N ASP A 123 5.09 16.11 -0.80
CA ASP A 123 5.64 16.05 0.56
C ASP A 123 6.99 16.80 0.69
N ALA A 124 7.70 17.02 -0.40
CA ALA A 124 8.94 17.80 -0.43
C ALA A 124 8.71 19.33 -0.52
N ASP A 125 7.46 19.81 -0.50
CA ASP A 125 7.14 21.21 -0.36
C ASP A 125 7.51 21.71 1.05
N PRO A 126 8.08 22.94 1.21
CA PRO A 126 8.42 23.47 2.52
C PRO A 126 7.26 23.45 3.52
N ALA A 127 6.05 23.83 3.09
CA ALA A 127 4.87 23.81 3.95
C ALA A 127 4.57 22.38 4.47
N ALA A 128 4.70 21.35 3.63
CA ALA A 128 4.54 19.98 4.04
C ALA A 128 5.64 19.51 4.99
N VAL A 129 6.89 19.91 4.75
CA VAL A 129 8.06 19.57 5.60
C VAL A 129 7.94 20.18 6.99
N PHE A 130 7.41 21.40 7.10
CA PHE A 130 7.23 22.10 8.37
C PHE A 130 5.90 21.80 9.06
N GLY A 131 5.04 20.95 8.44
CA GLY A 131 3.75 20.57 9.02
C GLY A 131 2.68 21.64 8.94
N GLU A 132 2.83 22.57 8.00
CA GLU A 132 1.80 23.55 7.66
C GLU A 132 0.65 22.84 6.91
N GLY A 133 -0.54 23.46 6.90
CA GLY A 133 -1.69 22.87 6.23
C GLY A 133 -1.52 22.74 4.72
N VAL A 134 -2.33 21.86 4.11
CA VAL A 134 -2.34 21.63 2.64
C VAL A 134 -2.59 22.92 1.85
N GLU A 135 -3.31 23.86 2.45
CA GLU A 135 -3.58 25.19 1.86
C GLU A 135 -2.33 26.04 1.65
N HIS A 136 -1.24 25.74 2.35
CA HIS A 136 0.05 26.41 2.21
C HIS A 136 1.02 25.67 1.28
N ASN A 137 0.64 24.47 0.82
CA ASN A 137 1.47 23.68 -0.08
C ASN A 137 1.44 24.24 -1.51
N GLN A 138 2.50 24.95 -1.88
CA GLN A 138 2.61 25.62 -3.17
C GLN A 138 2.62 24.62 -4.35
N ARG A 139 3.21 23.44 -4.16
CA ARG A 139 3.25 22.40 -5.20
C ARG A 139 1.86 21.86 -5.51
N ILE A 140 0.99 21.69 -4.50
CA ILE A 140 -0.41 21.32 -4.71
C ILE A 140 -1.12 22.43 -5.48
N ALA A 141 -0.95 23.70 -5.09
CA ALA A 141 -1.59 24.84 -5.74
C ALA A 141 -1.16 24.98 -7.21
N ASP A 142 0.13 24.85 -7.50
CA ASP A 142 0.66 24.94 -8.86
C ASP A 142 0.23 23.77 -9.73
N PHE A 143 0.25 22.54 -9.18
CA PHE A 143 -0.22 21.36 -9.90
C PHE A 143 -1.72 21.47 -10.25
N GLU A 144 -2.55 21.96 -9.31
CA GLU A 144 -3.98 22.18 -9.55
C GLU A 144 -4.22 23.25 -10.62
N ARG A 145 -3.55 24.41 -10.49
CA ARG A 145 -3.64 25.50 -11.47
C ARG A 145 -3.29 25.03 -12.87
N LEU A 146 -2.16 24.33 -13.02
CA LEU A 146 -1.71 23.81 -14.30
C LEU A 146 -2.60 22.71 -14.85
N SER A 147 -3.13 21.84 -13.99
CA SER A 147 -4.07 20.80 -14.40
C SER A 147 -5.36 21.39 -14.98
N ILE A 148 -5.93 22.39 -14.29
CA ILE A 148 -7.13 23.10 -14.80
C ILE A 148 -6.81 23.79 -16.13
N ALA A 149 -5.65 24.45 -16.24
CA ALA A 149 -5.24 25.14 -17.46
C ALA A 149 -5.06 24.15 -18.61
N TRP A 150 -4.34 23.04 -18.40
CA TRP A 150 -4.15 21.99 -19.40
C TRP A 150 -5.46 21.37 -19.86
N LEU A 151 -6.37 21.07 -18.93
CA LEU A 151 -7.69 20.53 -19.26
C LEU A 151 -8.48 21.49 -20.14
N LYS A 152 -8.50 22.77 -19.81
CA LYS A 152 -9.23 23.80 -20.59
C LYS A 152 -8.58 24.07 -21.94
N GLU A 153 -7.25 24.09 -22.02
CA GLU A 153 -6.53 24.28 -23.28
C GLU A 153 -6.74 23.08 -24.22
N THR A 154 -6.64 21.86 -23.67
CA THR A 154 -6.71 20.63 -24.47
C THR A 154 -8.12 20.28 -24.90
N PHE A 155 -9.12 20.44 -24.03
CA PHE A 155 -10.48 19.95 -24.25
C PHE A 155 -11.53 21.04 -24.37
N VAL A 156 -11.13 22.29 -24.16
CA VAL A 156 -12.00 23.47 -24.27
C VAL A 156 -13.28 23.32 -23.43
N ASP A 157 -14.45 23.45 -24.04
CA ASP A 157 -15.76 23.35 -23.37
C ASP A 157 -16.25 21.90 -23.15
N ASP A 158 -15.46 20.92 -23.59
CA ASP A 158 -15.82 19.52 -23.43
C ASP A 158 -15.44 18.96 -22.03
N VAL A 159 -14.75 19.73 -21.18
CA VAL A 159 -14.53 19.40 -19.77
C VAL A 159 -15.81 19.70 -18.99
N ILE A 160 -16.56 18.68 -18.63
CA ILE A 160 -17.85 18.85 -17.93
C ILE A 160 -17.74 18.78 -16.42
N HIS A 161 -16.65 18.20 -15.91
CA HIS A 161 -16.36 18.07 -14.48
C HIS A 161 -14.89 17.95 -14.24
N ALA A 162 -14.40 18.56 -13.15
CA ALA A 162 -13.10 18.26 -12.57
C ALA A 162 -13.13 18.47 -11.05
N ARG A 163 -12.38 17.63 -10.33
CA ARG A 163 -12.22 17.70 -8.88
C ARG A 163 -10.80 17.33 -8.47
N ALA A 164 -10.37 17.85 -7.32
CA ALA A 164 -9.16 17.44 -6.62
C ALA A 164 -9.52 16.54 -5.45
N ASP A 165 -8.94 15.36 -5.38
CA ASP A 165 -9.11 14.40 -4.30
C ASP A 165 -7.92 14.54 -3.33
N LEU A 166 -8.21 15.11 -2.14
CA LEU A 166 -7.27 15.40 -1.06
C LEU A 166 -7.40 14.40 0.10
N ASP A 167 -8.44 13.59 0.06
CA ASP A 167 -8.77 12.59 1.08
C ASP A 167 -8.21 11.19 0.79
N GLU A 168 -7.37 11.07 -0.23
CA GLU A 168 -6.71 9.82 -0.60
C GLU A 168 -5.20 9.88 -0.32
N GLU A 169 -4.55 8.70 -0.32
CA GLU A 169 -3.11 8.59 -0.05
C GLU A 169 -2.23 9.43 -0.99
N ALA A 170 -2.66 9.59 -2.22
CA ALA A 170 -1.97 10.38 -3.23
C ALA A 170 -2.90 11.44 -3.77
N TYR A 171 -2.47 12.70 -3.74
CA TYR A 171 -3.19 13.80 -4.36
C TYR A 171 -3.31 13.59 -5.86
N HIS A 172 -4.52 13.74 -6.38
CA HIS A 172 -4.78 13.63 -7.81
C HIS A 172 -6.01 14.43 -8.23
N ILE A 173 -6.10 14.70 -9.53
CA ILE A 173 -7.22 15.41 -10.14
C ILE A 173 -7.94 14.46 -11.06
N HIS A 174 -9.24 14.34 -10.86
CA HIS A 174 -10.17 13.68 -11.77
C HIS A 174 -10.87 14.69 -12.63
N ALA A 175 -11.01 14.41 -13.93
CA ALA A 175 -11.87 15.17 -14.81
C ALA A 175 -12.68 14.26 -15.73
N VAL A 176 -13.82 14.74 -16.20
CA VAL A 176 -14.68 14.04 -17.17
C VAL A 176 -14.82 14.89 -18.40
N ILE A 177 -14.48 14.28 -19.54
CA ILE A 177 -14.54 14.88 -20.87
C ILE A 177 -15.71 14.30 -21.64
N MET A 178 -16.59 15.15 -22.16
CA MET A 178 -17.71 14.80 -23.04
C MET A 178 -17.47 15.40 -24.43
N PRO A 179 -16.77 14.69 -25.32
CA PRO A 179 -16.26 15.24 -26.58
C PRO A 179 -17.37 15.40 -27.62
N ARG A 180 -17.86 16.59 -27.79
CA ARG A 180 -18.96 16.97 -28.71
C ARG A 180 -18.40 17.27 -30.09
N VAL A 181 -18.96 16.63 -31.12
CA VAL A 181 -18.59 16.85 -32.51
C VAL A 181 -19.84 17.02 -33.36
N GLN A 182 -19.89 18.10 -34.12
CA GLN A 182 -20.90 18.30 -35.14
C GLN A 182 -20.49 17.53 -36.41
N VAL A 183 -21.32 16.57 -36.80
CA VAL A 183 -21.07 15.72 -37.98
C VAL A 183 -22.08 16.07 -39.04
N GLU A 184 -21.60 16.50 -40.20
CA GLU A 184 -22.39 16.76 -41.36
C GLU A 184 -22.67 15.47 -42.14
N MET A 185 -23.93 15.18 -42.40
CA MET A 185 -24.36 14.14 -43.31
C MET A 185 -24.42 14.70 -44.72
N THR A 186 -23.49 14.29 -45.57
CA THR A 186 -23.45 14.78 -46.96
C THR A 186 -24.00 13.74 -47.94
N ARG A 187 -24.60 14.22 -49.02
CA ARG A 187 -25.00 13.38 -50.15
C ARG A 187 -24.40 13.97 -51.44
N LYS A 188 -23.81 13.12 -52.27
CA LYS A 188 -23.38 13.52 -53.64
C LYS A 188 -24.60 13.73 -54.53
N ASP A 189 -24.68 14.91 -55.12
CA ASP A 189 -25.59 15.10 -56.24
C ASP A 189 -25.17 14.24 -57.41
N LYS A 190 -26.14 13.47 -57.98
CA LYS A 190 -25.82 12.54 -59.06
C LYS A 190 -25.50 13.24 -60.37
N LYS A 191 -25.91 14.48 -60.55
CA LYS A 191 -25.71 15.25 -61.79
C LYS A 191 -24.45 16.09 -61.76
N THR A 192 -24.19 16.77 -60.61
CA THR A 192 -23.06 17.71 -60.50
C THR A 192 -21.87 17.06 -59.80
N GLY A 193 -22.04 15.93 -59.11
CA GLY A 193 -20.97 15.30 -58.33
C GLY A 193 -20.66 16.03 -56.99
N GLU A 194 -21.30 17.17 -56.73
CA GLU A 194 -21.09 17.99 -55.53
C GLU A 194 -21.67 17.32 -54.30
N LYS A 195 -20.98 17.50 -53.18
CA LYS A 195 -21.46 17.09 -51.84
C LYS A 195 -22.38 18.17 -51.28
N LYS A 196 -23.64 17.84 -51.06
CA LYS A 196 -24.64 18.69 -50.39
C LYS A 196 -24.90 18.20 -48.98
N VAL A 197 -24.79 19.06 -47.97
CA VAL A 197 -25.19 18.75 -46.59
C VAL A 197 -26.70 18.54 -46.56
N ILE A 198 -27.13 17.40 -46.03
CA ILE A 198 -28.54 17.01 -45.95
C ILE A 198 -29.08 16.96 -44.52
N ALA A 199 -28.22 16.86 -43.54
CA ALA A 199 -28.50 16.93 -42.10
C ALA A 199 -27.22 17.15 -41.32
N THR A 200 -27.34 17.69 -40.13
CA THR A 200 -26.24 17.80 -39.17
C THR A 200 -26.65 17.06 -37.90
N ARG A 201 -25.72 16.33 -37.33
CA ARG A 201 -25.89 15.61 -36.06
C ARG A 201 -24.82 16.03 -35.08
N LEU A 202 -25.21 16.13 -33.82
CA LEU A 202 -24.28 16.28 -32.73
C LEU A 202 -23.91 14.87 -32.20
N MET A 203 -22.62 14.53 -32.20
CA MET A 203 -22.14 13.23 -31.77
C MET A 203 -21.14 13.40 -30.64
N LEU A 204 -21.03 12.38 -29.79
CA LEU A 204 -19.94 12.27 -28.81
C LEU A 204 -18.85 11.39 -29.40
N GLN A 205 -17.69 12.00 -29.67
CA GLN A 205 -16.61 11.34 -30.41
C GLN A 205 -15.25 11.62 -29.75
N PRO A 206 -14.74 10.71 -28.90
CA PRO A 206 -13.47 10.89 -28.21
C PRO A 206 -12.28 11.11 -29.12
N SER A 207 -12.26 10.50 -30.32
CA SER A 207 -11.21 10.69 -31.33
C SER A 207 -11.16 12.11 -31.93
N LYS A 208 -12.00 13.04 -31.46
CA LYS A 208 -11.86 14.48 -31.75
C LYS A 208 -10.54 15.03 -31.23
N PHE A 209 -10.04 14.47 -30.13
CA PHE A 209 -8.82 14.92 -29.45
C PHE A 209 -7.68 13.93 -29.67
N ASP A 210 -6.60 14.41 -30.27
CA ASP A 210 -5.41 13.62 -30.55
C ASP A 210 -4.81 12.98 -29.27
N VAL A 211 -4.86 13.70 -28.15
CA VAL A 211 -4.41 13.21 -26.84
C VAL A 211 -5.24 12.03 -26.32
N ILE A 212 -6.48 11.86 -26.78
CA ILE A 212 -7.29 10.66 -26.46
C ILE A 212 -6.98 9.51 -27.41
N GLU A 213 -6.71 9.82 -28.68
CA GLU A 213 -6.43 8.82 -29.70
C GLU A 213 -5.01 8.25 -29.57
N ASP A 214 -4.02 9.10 -29.31
CA ASP A 214 -2.63 8.72 -29.08
C ASP A 214 -2.17 8.98 -27.65
N TYR A 215 -2.07 7.88 -26.88
CA TYR A 215 -1.65 7.93 -25.48
C TYR A 215 -0.18 8.37 -25.31
N GLU A 216 0.70 8.12 -26.28
CA GLU A 216 2.10 8.61 -26.20
C GLU A 216 2.13 10.11 -26.37
N HIS A 217 1.36 10.63 -27.33
CA HIS A 217 1.18 12.08 -27.51
C HIS A 217 0.58 12.75 -26.26
N ALA A 218 -0.42 12.11 -25.64
CA ALA A 218 -0.99 12.59 -24.39
C ALA A 218 0.04 12.70 -23.26
N GLN A 219 0.92 11.70 -23.12
CA GLN A 219 2.00 11.73 -22.12
C GLN A 219 3.06 12.80 -22.44
N ASP A 220 3.34 13.03 -23.72
CA ASP A 220 4.26 14.08 -24.15
C ASP A 220 3.68 15.46 -23.82
N SER A 221 2.39 15.68 -24.13
CA SER A 221 1.67 16.94 -23.86
C SER A 221 1.71 17.30 -22.36
N VAL A 222 1.36 16.36 -21.46
CA VAL A 222 1.42 16.66 -20.02
C VAL A 222 2.86 16.81 -19.52
N GLY A 223 3.81 16.03 -20.04
CA GLY A 223 5.23 16.16 -19.68
C GLY A 223 5.81 17.54 -20.02
N GLU A 224 5.47 18.06 -21.19
CA GLU A 224 5.86 19.39 -21.62
C GLU A 224 5.17 20.48 -20.78
N TRP A 225 3.85 20.35 -20.60
CA TRP A 225 3.03 21.32 -19.86
C TRP A 225 3.48 21.50 -18.40
N PHE A 226 3.72 20.41 -17.70
CA PHE A 226 4.12 20.43 -16.29
C PHE A 226 5.63 20.63 -16.05
N SER A 227 6.42 20.79 -17.12
CA SER A 227 7.86 21.03 -16.99
C SER A 227 8.18 22.35 -16.28
N GLU A 228 7.29 23.36 -16.34
CA GLU A 228 7.48 24.63 -15.65
C GLU A 228 7.56 24.51 -14.12
N ILE A 229 6.98 23.43 -13.54
CA ILE A 229 7.02 23.14 -12.09
C ILE A 229 7.99 22.01 -11.76
N GLY A 230 8.90 21.67 -12.66
CA GLY A 230 9.94 20.65 -12.46
C GLY A 230 9.44 19.22 -12.52
N LEU A 231 8.29 18.97 -13.17
CA LEU A 231 7.83 17.62 -13.45
C LEU A 231 8.27 17.18 -14.85
N ASP A 232 8.52 15.89 -14.98
CA ASP A 232 9.00 15.29 -16.22
C ASP A 232 7.92 14.43 -16.89
N ARG A 233 8.12 14.24 -18.17
CA ARG A 233 7.46 13.14 -18.89
C ARG A 233 8.02 11.80 -18.41
N GLY A 234 7.18 10.83 -18.10
CA GLY A 234 7.62 9.48 -17.74
C GLY A 234 8.30 8.71 -18.87
N GLU A 235 8.83 7.54 -18.57
CA GLU A 235 9.58 6.69 -19.51
C GLU A 235 8.76 6.32 -20.77
N ARG A 236 9.39 6.42 -21.95
CA ARG A 236 8.82 5.99 -23.25
C ARG A 236 8.89 4.48 -23.45
N ARG A 237 8.19 3.71 -22.63
CA ARG A 237 8.27 2.23 -22.59
C ARG A 237 7.83 1.56 -23.89
N LYS A 238 6.80 2.07 -24.54
CA LYS A 238 6.34 1.52 -25.83
C LYS A 238 7.38 1.75 -26.91
N ALA A 239 8.06 2.89 -26.91
CA ALA A 239 9.16 3.16 -27.82
C ALA A 239 10.32 2.20 -27.56
N ALA A 240 10.76 2.05 -26.31
CA ALA A 240 11.81 1.11 -25.93
C ALA A 240 11.44 -0.35 -26.26
N TYR A 241 10.18 -0.74 -26.10
CA TYR A 241 9.71 -2.07 -26.48
C TYR A 241 9.77 -2.29 -27.99
N ARG A 242 9.31 -1.32 -28.80
CA ARG A 242 9.37 -1.38 -30.27
C ARG A 242 10.81 -1.41 -30.77
N GLU A 243 11.67 -0.59 -30.18
CA GLU A 243 13.10 -0.52 -30.53
C GLU A 243 13.81 -1.85 -30.26
N ALA A 244 13.59 -2.47 -29.09
CA ALA A 244 14.15 -3.77 -28.76
C ALA A 244 13.71 -4.85 -29.75
N ILE A 245 12.41 -4.90 -30.12
CA ILE A 245 11.92 -5.83 -31.14
C ILE A 245 12.61 -5.58 -32.49
N THR A 246 12.74 -4.33 -32.92
CA THR A 246 13.37 -3.98 -34.21
C THR A 246 14.85 -4.38 -34.23
N LYS A 247 15.54 -4.27 -33.08
CA LYS A 247 16.94 -4.69 -32.93
C LYS A 247 17.13 -6.18 -32.69
N GLY A 248 16.05 -6.97 -32.54
CA GLY A 248 16.12 -8.38 -32.17
C GLY A 248 16.56 -8.64 -30.73
N GLU A 249 16.49 -7.63 -29.87
CA GLU A 249 16.82 -7.68 -28.44
C GLU A 249 15.63 -8.15 -27.60
N THR A 250 15.89 -8.62 -26.39
CA THR A 250 14.82 -8.95 -25.44
C THR A 250 14.10 -7.69 -24.99
N PRO A 251 12.80 -7.50 -25.29
CA PRO A 251 12.09 -6.30 -24.91
C PRO A 251 11.96 -6.18 -23.38
N PRO A 252 11.90 -4.95 -22.84
CA PRO A 252 11.75 -4.73 -21.42
C PRO A 252 10.45 -5.37 -20.91
N PRO A 253 10.43 -5.91 -19.67
CA PRO A 253 9.28 -6.61 -19.14
C PRO A 253 8.05 -5.70 -19.08
N LYS A 254 6.90 -6.22 -19.51
CA LYS A 254 5.63 -5.51 -19.42
C LYS A 254 5.30 -5.26 -17.95
N ARG A 255 5.22 -4.00 -17.54
CA ARG A 255 4.61 -3.67 -16.26
C ARG A 255 3.10 -3.73 -16.39
N MET A 256 2.50 -4.76 -15.80
CA MET A 256 1.05 -4.84 -15.70
C MET A 256 0.60 -3.94 -14.55
N HIS A 257 -0.23 -2.95 -14.85
CA HIS A 257 -0.93 -2.21 -13.82
C HIS A 257 -1.96 -3.13 -13.17
N SER A 258 -1.70 -3.56 -11.93
CA SER A 258 -2.74 -4.18 -11.11
C SER A 258 -3.69 -3.09 -10.61
N LYS A 259 -4.98 -3.40 -10.52
CA LYS A 259 -5.93 -2.52 -9.83
C LYS A 259 -5.42 -2.29 -8.41
N THR A 260 -5.55 -1.07 -7.90
CA THR A 260 -5.07 -0.68 -6.56
C THR A 260 -5.54 -1.64 -5.47
N ARG A 261 -6.80 -2.08 -5.53
CA ARG A 261 -7.38 -3.09 -4.65
C ARG A 261 -6.63 -4.44 -4.69
N ASP A 262 -6.29 -4.93 -5.88
CA ASP A 262 -5.60 -6.22 -6.03
C ASP A 262 -4.14 -6.12 -5.58
N TRP A 263 -3.51 -4.96 -5.81
CA TRP A 263 -2.17 -4.66 -5.32
C TRP A 263 -2.13 -4.62 -3.78
N ARG A 264 -3.08 -3.90 -3.12
CA ARG A 264 -3.21 -3.88 -1.66
C ARG A 264 -3.40 -5.28 -1.10
N ARG A 265 -4.38 -6.02 -1.62
CA ARG A 265 -4.63 -7.41 -1.18
C ARG A 265 -3.40 -8.30 -1.31
N LYS A 266 -2.57 -8.11 -2.34
CA LYS A 266 -1.30 -8.82 -2.50
C LYS A 266 -0.30 -8.38 -1.43
N LYS A 267 -0.20 -7.08 -1.16
CA LYS A 267 0.69 -6.53 -0.14
C LYS A 267 0.31 -6.95 1.27
N ASP A 268 -0.97 -6.93 1.60
CA ASP A 268 -1.47 -7.40 2.90
C ASP A 268 -1.12 -8.87 3.14
N ARG A 269 -1.28 -9.72 2.12
CA ARG A 269 -0.86 -11.13 2.19
C ARG A 269 0.66 -11.29 2.37
N GLU A 270 1.44 -10.47 1.70
CA GLU A 270 2.90 -10.48 1.82
C GLU A 270 3.33 -10.03 3.23
N LEU A 271 2.71 -8.97 3.77
CA LEU A 271 2.95 -8.48 5.13
C LEU A 271 2.56 -9.53 6.17
N ALA A 272 1.36 -10.10 6.08
CA ALA A 272 0.89 -11.14 7.00
C ALA A 272 1.75 -12.42 6.96
N LYS A 273 2.34 -12.74 5.80
CA LYS A 273 3.30 -13.83 5.71
C LYS A 273 4.60 -13.50 6.44
N ARG A 274 5.12 -12.28 6.24
CA ARG A 274 6.37 -11.83 6.91
C ARG A 274 6.22 -11.74 8.41
N GLU A 275 5.07 -11.27 8.89
CA GLU A 275 4.76 -11.20 10.30
C GLU A 275 4.81 -12.60 10.94
N ARG A 276 4.16 -13.60 10.33
CA ARG A 276 4.25 -15.01 10.79
C ARG A 276 5.66 -15.56 10.76
N ASP A 277 6.45 -15.23 9.73
CA ASP A 277 7.84 -15.66 9.63
C ASP A 277 8.70 -15.00 10.75
N LEU A 278 8.41 -13.73 11.10
CA LEU A 278 9.06 -13.04 12.22
C LEU A 278 8.69 -13.63 13.57
N GLU A 279 7.41 -13.91 13.82
CA GLU A 279 6.94 -14.58 15.04
C GLU A 279 7.62 -15.95 15.24
N THR A 280 7.68 -16.74 14.16
CA THR A 280 8.36 -18.04 14.18
C THR A 280 9.85 -17.90 14.53
N ARG A 281 10.52 -16.90 13.94
CA ARG A 281 11.95 -16.63 14.23
C ARG A 281 12.15 -16.11 15.64
N SER A 282 11.26 -15.26 16.15
CA SER A 282 11.30 -14.77 17.53
C SER A 282 11.19 -15.93 18.53
N ALA A 283 10.24 -16.84 18.33
CA ALA A 283 10.08 -18.02 19.17
C ALA A 283 11.35 -18.90 19.19
N VAL A 284 12.01 -19.09 18.04
CA VAL A 284 13.27 -19.84 17.96
C VAL A 284 14.40 -19.12 18.70
N VAL A 285 14.47 -17.79 18.60
CA VAL A 285 15.47 -16.98 19.33
C VAL A 285 15.24 -17.07 20.83
N GLU A 286 13.99 -16.99 21.29
CA GLU A 286 13.63 -17.13 22.70
C GLU A 286 13.97 -18.54 23.25
N GLU A 287 13.69 -19.61 22.47
CA GLU A 287 14.08 -20.99 22.86
C GLU A 287 15.60 -21.10 23.02
N LYS A 288 16.38 -20.55 22.08
CA LYS A 288 17.82 -20.59 22.13
C LYS A 288 18.41 -19.71 23.24
N ALA A 289 17.77 -18.57 23.53
CA ALA A 289 18.16 -17.74 24.65
C ALA A 289 17.96 -18.48 25.97
N ALA A 290 16.82 -19.13 26.16
CA ALA A 290 16.55 -19.96 27.35
C ALA A 290 17.52 -21.14 27.46
N GLU A 291 17.90 -21.76 26.34
CA GLU A 291 18.92 -22.82 26.30
C GLU A 291 20.29 -22.29 26.73
N ALA A 292 20.72 -21.14 26.22
CA ALA A 292 22.00 -20.52 26.55
C ALA A 292 22.08 -20.14 28.04
N GLU A 293 21.02 -19.53 28.56
CA GLU A 293 20.93 -19.18 29.99
C GLU A 293 20.98 -20.42 30.87
N THR A 294 20.28 -21.48 30.50
CA THR A 294 20.30 -22.74 31.24
C THR A 294 21.73 -23.32 31.28
N ILE A 295 22.43 -23.27 30.17
CA ILE A 295 23.85 -23.71 30.10
C ILE A 295 24.71 -22.88 31.04
N ILE A 296 24.55 -21.55 31.03
CA ILE A 296 25.33 -20.63 31.87
C ILE A 296 25.03 -20.90 33.36
N GLU A 297 23.78 -20.94 33.76
CA GLU A 297 23.39 -21.12 35.14
C GLU A 297 23.80 -22.47 35.72
N ILE A 298 23.65 -23.55 34.96
CA ILE A 298 24.17 -24.88 35.39
C ILE A 298 25.67 -24.86 35.51
N THR A 299 26.34 -24.18 34.59
CA THR A 299 27.78 -24.07 34.56
C THR A 299 28.31 -23.31 35.77
N GLU A 300 27.67 -22.19 36.13
CA GLU A 300 27.99 -21.42 37.32
C GLU A 300 27.75 -22.21 38.60
N ALA A 301 26.63 -22.95 38.66
CA ALA A 301 26.29 -23.79 39.80
C ALA A 301 27.29 -24.93 40.00
N VAL A 302 27.82 -25.47 38.90
CA VAL A 302 28.92 -26.45 38.94
C VAL A 302 30.20 -25.80 39.41
N ALA A 303 30.57 -24.62 38.92
CA ALA A 303 31.76 -23.88 39.30
C ALA A 303 31.74 -23.50 40.79
N GLN A 304 30.59 -23.21 41.34
CA GLN A 304 30.38 -22.94 42.77
C GLN A 304 30.26 -24.20 43.63
N GLY A 305 30.34 -25.38 43.03
CA GLY A 305 30.26 -26.66 43.73
C GLY A 305 28.87 -26.97 44.28
N ALA A 306 27.78 -26.39 43.70
CA ALA A 306 26.39 -26.65 44.09
C ALA A 306 25.78 -27.82 43.28
N VAL A 307 26.22 -28.04 42.08
CA VAL A 307 25.81 -29.13 41.17
C VAL A 307 26.98 -30.09 40.94
N ASP A 308 26.71 -31.39 41.07
CA ASP A 308 27.66 -32.42 40.68
C ASP A 308 27.62 -32.63 39.16
N PRO A 309 28.71 -32.32 38.45
CA PRO A 309 28.72 -32.39 36.99
C PRO A 309 28.74 -33.83 36.43
N VAL A 310 29.07 -34.82 37.23
CA VAL A 310 29.20 -36.20 36.81
C VAL A 310 28.04 -37.06 37.24
N ALA A 311 27.47 -36.75 38.40
CA ALA A 311 26.29 -37.48 38.92
C ALA A 311 25.04 -37.05 38.18
N GLN A 312 24.26 -38.02 37.73
CA GLN A 312 22.91 -37.80 37.19
C GLN A 312 21.93 -38.62 37.99
N THR A 313 20.76 -38.01 38.27
CA THR A 313 19.62 -38.80 38.70
C THR A 313 19.09 -39.63 37.54
N ALA A 314 18.30 -40.69 37.82
CA ALA A 314 17.78 -41.65 36.84
C ALA A 314 16.92 -40.96 35.75
N GLU A 315 16.41 -39.75 35.99
CA GLU A 315 15.53 -38.97 35.10
C GLU A 315 16.29 -37.85 34.37
N GLY A 316 17.60 -37.75 34.44
CA GLY A 316 18.40 -36.71 33.82
C GLY A 316 18.32 -35.34 34.50
N ALA A 317 17.80 -35.27 35.71
CA ALA A 317 17.79 -34.09 36.55
C ALA A 317 19.17 -33.77 37.10
N LEU A 318 19.44 -32.52 37.44
CA LEU A 318 20.68 -32.08 38.05
C LEU A 318 20.81 -32.73 39.44
N ALA A 319 22.02 -33.24 39.75
CA ALA A 319 22.32 -33.77 41.07
C ALA A 319 22.98 -32.71 41.94
N PRO A 320 22.50 -32.42 43.14
CA PRO A 320 23.17 -31.53 44.08
C PRO A 320 24.45 -32.18 44.60
N VAL A 321 25.44 -31.40 44.93
CA VAL A 321 26.57 -31.84 45.73
C VAL A 321 26.03 -32.17 47.14
N LYS A 322 26.51 -33.26 47.72
CA LYS A 322 26.05 -33.76 49.02
C LYS A 322 26.08 -32.66 50.09
N GLY A 323 24.92 -32.42 50.73
CA GLY A 323 24.75 -31.36 51.75
C GLY A 323 24.38 -30.00 51.19
N ARG A 324 24.19 -29.85 49.87
CA ARG A 324 23.81 -28.57 49.20
C ARG A 324 22.45 -28.67 48.51
N GLU A 325 21.58 -29.57 48.93
CA GLU A 325 20.27 -29.82 48.30
C GLU A 325 19.30 -28.63 48.42
N GLN A 326 19.52 -27.78 49.43
CA GLN A 326 18.70 -26.56 49.68
C GLN A 326 19.46 -25.29 49.31
N ASP A 327 20.60 -25.39 48.66
CA ASP A 327 21.38 -24.26 48.23
C ASP A 327 20.62 -23.48 47.14
N GLU A 328 20.54 -22.16 47.29
CA GLU A 328 19.85 -21.28 46.37
C GLU A 328 20.42 -21.38 44.95
N VAL A 329 21.73 -21.54 44.84
CA VAL A 329 22.41 -21.73 43.55
C VAL A 329 21.99 -23.02 42.86
N PHE A 330 21.89 -24.13 43.60
CA PHE A 330 21.36 -25.40 43.10
C PHE A 330 19.90 -25.26 42.63
N LEU A 331 19.08 -24.67 43.47
CA LEU A 331 17.63 -24.50 43.20
C LEU A 331 17.41 -23.57 41.96
N ARG A 332 18.25 -22.58 41.76
CA ARG A 332 18.22 -21.73 40.58
C ARG A 332 18.60 -22.51 39.32
N ALA A 333 19.68 -23.21 39.32
CA ALA A 333 20.12 -24.08 38.22
C ALA A 333 19.04 -25.14 37.86
N GLN A 334 18.38 -25.73 38.88
CA GLN A 334 17.30 -26.67 38.67
C GLN A 334 16.07 -26.03 37.98
N ARG A 335 15.73 -24.80 38.37
CA ARG A 335 14.64 -24.06 37.68
C ARG A 335 14.97 -23.82 36.21
N HIS A 336 16.20 -23.42 35.89
CA HIS A 336 16.64 -23.23 34.51
C HIS A 336 16.67 -24.55 33.74
N ALA A 337 17.10 -25.66 34.34
CA ALA A 337 17.07 -26.98 33.73
C ALA A 337 15.63 -27.43 33.38
N GLN A 338 14.65 -27.13 34.24
CA GLN A 338 13.23 -27.40 33.96
C GLN A 338 12.68 -26.51 32.84
N ARG A 339 13.17 -25.26 32.72
CA ARG A 339 12.76 -24.32 31.66
C ARG A 339 13.31 -24.72 30.28
N SER A 340 14.55 -25.19 30.22
CA SER A 340 15.15 -25.69 28.98
C SER A 340 15.82 -27.07 29.19
N PRO A 341 15.05 -28.17 29.08
CA PRO A 341 15.62 -29.52 29.18
C PRO A 341 16.68 -29.81 28.12
N LYS A 342 16.58 -29.18 26.94
CA LYS A 342 17.58 -29.29 25.88
C LYS A 342 18.93 -28.69 26.32
N GLY A 343 18.92 -27.50 26.92
CA GLY A 343 20.12 -26.84 27.46
C GLY A 343 20.79 -27.67 28.57
N ALA A 344 19.94 -28.15 29.51
CA ALA A 344 20.41 -29.02 30.57
C ALA A 344 21.08 -30.33 30.04
N SER A 345 20.41 -30.99 29.06
CA SER A 345 20.97 -32.18 28.44
C SER A 345 22.29 -31.94 27.69
N ARG A 346 22.40 -30.80 27.00
CA ARG A 346 23.62 -30.40 26.28
C ARG A 346 24.79 -30.19 27.23
N ILE A 347 24.58 -29.42 28.28
CA ILE A 347 25.67 -29.13 29.23
C ILE A 347 26.05 -30.39 30.02
N ALA A 348 25.10 -31.25 30.41
CA ALA A 348 25.37 -32.51 31.07
C ALA A 348 26.19 -33.46 30.18
N LYS A 349 25.93 -33.50 28.88
CA LYS A 349 26.74 -34.25 27.91
C LYS A 349 28.15 -33.65 27.76
N ALA A 350 28.28 -32.33 27.77
CA ALA A 350 29.56 -31.65 27.69
C ALA A 350 30.45 -31.94 28.93
N PHE A 351 29.86 -31.88 30.11
CA PHE A 351 30.55 -32.22 31.34
C PHE A 351 31.00 -33.68 31.39
N ARG A 352 30.18 -34.61 30.89
CA ARG A 352 30.58 -36.02 30.82
C ARG A 352 31.72 -36.29 29.85
N ARG A 353 31.88 -35.48 28.79
CA ARG A 353 32.94 -35.70 27.80
C ARG A 353 34.29 -35.07 28.15
N GLY A 354 34.32 -34.13 29.03
CA GLY A 354 35.56 -33.49 29.40
C GLY A 354 35.39 -32.31 30.33
N TRP A 355 35.57 -32.56 31.56
CA TRP A 355 35.51 -31.62 32.67
C TRP A 355 36.56 -30.52 32.52
N GLY A 356 36.15 -29.32 32.54
CA GLY A 356 37.04 -28.15 32.58
C GLY A 356 37.34 -27.46 31.26
N ALA A 357 37.74 -28.16 30.21
CA ALA A 357 38.05 -27.51 28.93
C ALA A 357 36.80 -27.16 28.10
N ILE A 358 35.75 -27.96 28.25
CA ILE A 358 34.51 -27.81 27.47
C ILE A 358 33.59 -26.71 28.03
N PHE A 359 33.74 -26.40 29.31
CA PHE A 359 32.96 -25.40 30.01
C PHE A 359 32.97 -24.01 29.36
N GLU A 360 34.14 -23.47 29.10
CA GLU A 360 34.28 -22.16 28.47
C GLU A 360 33.91 -22.17 26.99
N ILE A 361 34.11 -23.29 26.30
CA ILE A 361 33.77 -23.46 24.89
C ILE A 361 32.24 -23.50 24.73
N ALA A 362 31.53 -24.30 25.54
CA ALA A 362 30.08 -24.43 25.46
C ALA A 362 29.38 -23.08 25.79
N ARG A 363 29.88 -22.36 26.81
CA ARG A 363 29.37 -21.03 27.14
C ARG A 363 29.57 -20.02 26.00
N LYS A 364 30.74 -19.98 25.39
CA LYS A 364 31.05 -19.11 24.24
C LYS A 364 30.22 -19.46 23.03
N GLU A 365 30.04 -20.74 22.74
CA GLU A 365 29.24 -21.20 21.61
C GLU A 365 27.75 -20.85 21.76
N ALA A 366 27.17 -21.07 22.94
CA ALA A 366 25.79 -20.70 23.21
C ALA A 366 25.56 -19.20 23.04
N LEU A 367 26.43 -18.37 23.59
CA LEU A 367 26.35 -16.92 23.44
C LEU A 367 26.54 -16.46 21.98
N ALA A 368 27.42 -17.11 21.23
CA ALA A 368 27.65 -16.80 19.82
C ALA A 368 26.42 -17.11 18.97
N ARG A 369 25.77 -18.25 19.23
CA ARG A 369 24.51 -18.63 18.52
C ARG A 369 23.41 -17.62 18.78
N VAL A 370 23.13 -17.29 20.05
CA VAL A 370 22.10 -16.28 20.40
C VAL A 370 22.38 -14.95 19.72
N ASN A 371 23.65 -14.52 19.70
CA ASN A 371 24.02 -13.27 19.03
C ASN A 371 23.90 -13.32 17.50
N ALA A 372 24.15 -14.49 16.89
CA ALA A 372 24.00 -14.67 15.44
C ALA A 372 22.51 -14.62 15.04
N ASP A 373 21.64 -15.33 15.76
CA ASP A 373 20.20 -15.35 15.48
C ASP A 373 19.56 -13.98 15.72
N PHE A 374 20.03 -13.26 16.74
CA PHE A 374 19.59 -11.90 17.01
C PHE A 374 20.00 -10.94 15.88
N ARG A 375 21.21 -11.11 15.32
CA ARG A 375 21.63 -10.34 14.13
C ARG A 375 20.78 -10.65 12.91
N ALA A 376 20.45 -11.93 12.69
CA ALA A 376 19.56 -12.34 11.60
C ALA A 376 18.14 -11.75 11.74
N ALA A 377 17.59 -11.78 12.95
CA ALA A 377 16.27 -11.17 13.23
C ALA A 377 16.29 -9.64 13.02
N ASN A 378 17.34 -8.94 13.48
CA ASN A 378 17.50 -7.51 13.24
C ASN A 378 17.62 -7.17 11.74
N LYS A 379 18.36 -7.97 10.96
CA LYS A 379 18.46 -7.79 9.51
C LYS A 379 17.07 -7.88 8.85
N THR A 380 16.29 -8.88 9.25
CA THR A 380 14.90 -9.02 8.72
C THR A 380 14.00 -7.84 9.13
N LEU A 381 14.15 -7.31 10.34
CA LEU A 381 13.45 -6.11 10.79
C LEU A 381 13.83 -4.88 9.97
N GLU A 382 15.10 -4.71 9.61
CA GLU A 382 15.54 -3.62 8.73
C GLU A 382 15.04 -3.79 7.30
N GLU A 383 14.96 -5.01 6.79
CA GLU A 383 14.34 -5.30 5.48
C GLU A 383 12.84 -4.97 5.48
N VAL A 384 12.12 -5.36 6.52
CA VAL A 384 10.69 -5.00 6.73
C VAL A 384 10.54 -3.48 6.85
N ARG A 385 11.40 -2.82 7.61
CA ARG A 385 11.43 -1.35 7.70
C ARG A 385 11.64 -0.69 6.34
N GLY A 386 12.58 -1.20 5.54
CA GLY A 386 12.82 -0.69 4.18
C GLY A 386 11.62 -0.84 3.25
N LEU A 387 10.86 -1.93 3.41
CA LEU A 387 9.63 -2.17 2.66
C LEU A 387 8.46 -1.31 3.16
N LEU A 388 8.30 -1.19 4.47
CA LEU A 388 7.32 -0.28 5.09
C LEU A 388 7.63 1.19 4.75
N ALA A 389 8.90 1.60 4.66
CA ALA A 389 9.28 2.92 4.18
C ALA A 389 8.94 3.14 2.70
N LYS A 390 9.09 2.11 1.86
CA LYS A 390 8.66 2.15 0.45
C LYS A 390 7.12 2.21 0.31
N ILE A 391 6.39 1.57 1.22
CA ILE A 391 4.93 1.62 1.29
C ILE A 391 4.47 2.93 1.96
N GLY A 392 5.18 3.41 2.96
CA GLY A 392 4.93 4.67 3.68
C GLY A 392 5.14 5.92 2.82
N GLY A 393 5.90 5.83 1.72
CA GLY A 393 5.89 6.84 0.66
C GLY A 393 4.54 7.01 -0.03
N THR A 394 3.61 6.06 0.20
CA THR A 394 2.22 6.09 -0.25
C THR A 394 1.21 6.24 0.90
N LEU A 395 1.62 6.15 2.15
CA LEU A 395 0.76 6.05 3.35
C LEU A 395 1.19 7.06 4.45
N GLY A 396 1.14 8.35 4.22
CA GLY A 396 1.19 9.42 5.22
C GLY A 396 2.27 9.43 6.33
N ALA A 397 2.53 10.61 6.87
CA ALA A 397 3.62 10.93 7.81
C ALA A 397 3.64 10.12 9.14
N ASP A 398 2.50 9.64 9.63
CA ASP A 398 2.40 8.93 10.92
C ASP A 398 3.06 7.54 10.91
N LEU A 399 3.01 6.82 9.80
CA LEU A 399 3.72 5.54 9.66
C LEU A 399 5.24 5.72 9.60
N SER A 400 5.72 6.79 8.97
CA SER A 400 7.15 7.13 8.91
C SER A 400 7.74 7.36 10.30
N GLY A 401 7.02 8.07 11.18
CA GLY A 401 7.40 8.30 12.58
C GLY A 401 7.47 7.01 13.42
N ASN A 402 6.57 6.06 13.16
CA ASN A 402 6.58 4.76 13.85
C ASN A 402 7.63 3.81 13.28
N ILE A 403 7.89 3.84 11.97
CA ILE A 403 8.96 3.08 11.31
C ILE A 403 10.35 3.52 11.78
N SER A 404 10.56 4.82 12.01
CA SER A 404 11.83 5.34 12.54
C SER A 404 12.14 4.86 13.97
N LYS A 405 11.11 4.45 14.74
CA LYS A 405 11.23 3.91 16.11
C LYS A 405 11.55 2.41 16.15
N LEU A 406 11.42 1.68 15.03
CA LEU A 406 11.68 0.24 14.97
C LEU A 406 13.09 -0.18 15.41
N PRO A 407 14.20 0.55 15.08
CA PRO A 407 15.53 0.19 15.56
C PRO A 407 15.67 0.36 17.08
N ASP A 408 15.02 1.36 17.67
CA ASP A 408 15.02 1.57 19.11
C ASP A 408 14.16 0.53 19.83
N LEU A 409 13.02 0.13 19.22
CA LEU A 409 12.22 -0.99 19.69
C LEU A 409 12.99 -2.31 19.62
N ALA A 410 13.69 -2.58 18.52
CA ALA A 410 14.54 -3.77 18.38
C ALA A 410 15.69 -3.77 19.37
N ARG A 411 16.31 -2.60 19.64
CA ARG A 411 17.35 -2.43 20.66
C ARG A 411 16.80 -2.62 22.06
N ARG A 412 15.60 -2.08 22.37
CA ARG A 412 14.89 -2.28 23.65
C ARG A 412 14.48 -3.74 23.80
N LEU A 413 13.99 -4.41 22.76
CA LEU A 413 13.66 -5.84 22.76
C LEU A 413 14.90 -6.67 23.09
N LYS A 414 16.07 -6.31 22.51
CA LYS A 414 17.36 -6.93 22.87
C LYS A 414 17.68 -6.75 24.34
N MET A 415 17.55 -5.54 24.86
CA MET A 415 17.81 -5.25 26.27
C MET A 415 16.77 -5.90 27.18
N THR A 416 15.51 -6.02 26.74
CA THR A 416 14.44 -6.68 27.48
C THR A 416 14.60 -8.19 27.46
N ILE A 417 15.00 -8.80 26.34
CA ILE A 417 15.32 -10.23 26.26
C ILE A 417 16.57 -10.55 27.10
N LEU A 418 17.58 -9.69 27.08
CA LEU A 418 18.79 -9.83 27.90
C LEU A 418 18.55 -9.49 29.39
N ALA A 419 17.63 -8.57 29.69
CA ALA A 419 17.28 -8.14 31.06
C ALA A 419 15.99 -8.78 31.60
N GLY A 420 15.12 -9.28 30.73
CA GLY A 420 13.79 -9.81 31.09
C GLY A 420 13.88 -11.06 31.96
N ASN A 421 14.97 -11.77 31.87
CA ASN A 421 15.22 -12.92 32.75
C ASN A 421 15.55 -12.53 34.18
N LEU A 422 16.06 -11.32 34.42
CA LEU A 422 16.29 -10.79 35.78
C LEU A 422 15.02 -10.22 36.45
N SER A 423 14.03 -9.78 35.64
CA SER A 423 12.80 -9.20 36.18
C SER A 423 11.67 -10.22 36.36
N HIS A 424 11.64 -11.31 35.58
CA HIS A 424 10.66 -12.39 35.74
C HIS A 424 10.89 -13.16 37.03
N GLU A 425 12.14 -13.33 37.49
CA GLU A 425 12.46 -13.94 38.78
C GLU A 425 11.86 -13.14 39.94
N ARG A 426 12.05 -11.81 39.97
CA ARG A 426 11.48 -10.93 41.00
C ARG A 426 9.94 -10.93 41.00
N SER A 427 9.31 -10.98 39.84
CA SER A 427 7.84 -11.01 39.70
C SER A 427 7.25 -12.38 40.04
N ALA A 428 7.94 -13.48 39.73
CA ALA A 428 7.50 -14.83 40.08
C ALA A 428 7.66 -15.08 41.59
N GLU A 429 8.70 -14.54 42.22
CA GLU A 429 8.96 -14.64 43.64
C GLU A 429 7.92 -13.80 44.45
N SER A 430 7.59 -12.59 43.97
CA SER A 430 6.55 -11.75 44.53
C SER A 430 5.15 -12.41 44.45
N ARG A 431 4.84 -13.13 43.36
CA ARG A 431 3.57 -13.90 43.23
C ARG A 431 3.56 -15.18 44.05
N ARG A 432 4.70 -15.81 44.31
CA ARG A 432 4.82 -16.97 45.18
C ARG A 432 4.66 -16.60 46.66
N THR A 433 5.26 -15.49 47.10
CA THR A 433 5.05 -14.97 48.47
C THR A 433 3.60 -14.53 48.67
N ALA A 434 2.96 -13.89 47.70
CA ALA A 434 1.55 -13.52 47.76
C ALA A 434 0.61 -14.75 47.80
N ARG A 435 0.94 -15.84 47.05
CA ARG A 435 0.19 -17.10 47.11
C ARG A 435 0.40 -17.89 48.40
N LYS A 436 1.61 -17.92 48.96
CA LYS A 436 1.91 -18.52 50.28
C LYS A 436 1.13 -17.82 51.41
N ASN A 437 1.07 -16.48 51.38
CA ASN A 437 0.31 -15.70 52.35
C ASN A 437 -1.20 -15.90 52.20
N LYS A 438 -1.73 -16.13 50.98
CA LYS A 438 -3.16 -16.40 50.77
C LYS A 438 -3.57 -17.82 51.20
N ASN A 439 -2.68 -18.80 51.14
CA ASN A 439 -2.96 -20.14 51.60
C ASN A 439 -2.84 -20.29 53.12
N ASN A 440 -2.05 -19.42 53.79
CA ASN A 440 -1.96 -19.43 55.26
C ASN A 440 -3.13 -18.71 55.95
N THR A 441 -3.89 -17.89 55.21
CA THR A 441 -5.08 -17.18 55.80
C THR A 441 -6.38 -17.99 55.62
N ASN A 442 -6.39 -19.14 54.92
CA ASN A 442 -7.58 -19.95 54.71
C ASN A 442 -7.64 -21.22 55.56
N THR A 443 -6.77 -21.36 56.56
CA THR A 443 -6.77 -22.52 57.48
C THR A 443 -7.30 -22.25 58.89
N GLU A 444 -7.85 -21.06 59.15
CA GLU A 444 -8.54 -20.77 60.38
C GLU A 444 -10.01 -20.43 60.11
N GLY A 445 -10.92 -21.31 60.46
CA GLY A 445 -12.34 -20.98 60.64
C GLY A 445 -13.36 -21.81 59.85
N TRP A 446 -13.59 -23.02 60.23
CA TRP A 446 -14.91 -23.66 60.05
C TRP A 446 -15.56 -23.84 61.41
N PRO A 447 -16.70 -23.24 61.73
CA PRO A 447 -17.51 -23.64 62.86
C PRO A 447 -18.43 -24.80 62.44
N GLU A 448 -18.43 -25.86 63.26
CA GLU A 448 -19.42 -26.92 63.27
C GLU A 448 -20.83 -26.34 63.36
N ARG A 449 -21.74 -26.84 62.51
CA ARG A 449 -23.18 -26.73 62.77
C ARG A 449 -23.79 -28.16 62.78
N ARG A 450 -24.52 -28.31 63.86
CA ARG A 450 -25.45 -29.42 64.09
C ARG A 450 -26.57 -29.49 63.05
#